data_dc94b083b69dd4fe0bb0805f2d22b555
#
_entry.id   dc94b083b69dd4fe0bb0805f2d22b555
#
_cell.length_a   1.000
_cell.length_b   1.000
_cell.length_c   1.000
_cell.angle_alpha   90.00
_cell.angle_beta   90.00
_cell.angle_gamma   90.00
#
_symmetry.space_group_name_H-M   'P 1'
#
loop_
_entity.id
_entity.type
_entity.pdbx_description
1 polymer ?
#
loop_
_entity_poly.entity_id
_entity_poly.type
_entity_poly.pdbx_seq_one_letter_code
_entity_poly.pdbx_strand_id
1 'polypeptide(L)'
;MKKFALGLALIVTATGSYAAGCGKPRNAFDQVYCAGNLFSQKDNDLNKAYTSLRQQLDSGQKESLKQGQLAWIKSRDAACSKEDSSGYFVNLDCAVDKTQARLDFLKERERECKSTGCSNDKLAK
;
A
#
# COMPACT_ATOMS: atom_id res chain seq x y z
N MET A 1 8.72 -58.18 -22.43
CA MET A 1 8.85 -56.88 -23.08
C MET A 1 8.48 -55.80 -22.05
N LYS A 2 9.48 -55.12 -21.53
CA LYS A 2 9.28 -54.09 -20.51
C LYS A 2 9.08 -52.73 -21.24
N LYS A 3 7.88 -52.18 -21.19
CA LYS A 3 7.57 -50.85 -21.68
C LYS A 3 7.98 -49.80 -20.64
N PHE A 4 9.08 -49.11 -20.92
CA PHE A 4 9.46 -47.93 -20.12
C PHE A 4 8.59 -46.76 -20.57
N ALA A 5 7.68 -46.34 -19.73
CA ALA A 5 6.98 -45.07 -19.94
C ALA A 5 7.89 -43.96 -19.40
N LEU A 6 8.46 -43.17 -20.32
CA LEU A 6 9.15 -41.94 -19.96
C LEU A 6 8.09 -40.89 -19.57
N GLY A 7 7.96 -40.66 -18.28
CA GLY A 7 7.17 -39.54 -17.75
C GLY A 7 7.94 -38.25 -17.99
N LEU A 8 7.45 -37.42 -18.92
CA LEU A 8 7.93 -36.08 -19.15
C LEU A 8 7.45 -35.18 -17.99
N ALA A 9 8.30 -34.94 -17.01
CA ALA A 9 8.01 -33.98 -15.95
C ALA A 9 8.08 -32.55 -16.53
N LEU A 10 6.93 -31.94 -16.76
CA LEU A 10 6.83 -30.51 -17.06
C LEU A 10 7.23 -29.71 -15.81
N ILE A 11 8.46 -29.23 -15.79
CA ILE A 11 8.90 -28.24 -14.82
C ILE A 11 8.25 -26.92 -15.22
N VAL A 12 7.13 -26.60 -14.60
CA VAL A 12 6.56 -25.24 -14.66
C VAL A 12 7.46 -24.35 -13.81
N THR A 13 8.44 -23.74 -14.46
CA THR A 13 9.17 -22.62 -13.85
C THR A 13 8.17 -21.46 -13.73
N ALA A 14 7.63 -21.28 -12.54
CA ALA A 14 6.95 -20.04 -12.18
C ALA A 14 8.00 -18.93 -12.27
N THR A 15 8.07 -18.27 -13.44
CA THR A 15 8.73 -16.98 -13.55
C THR A 15 7.93 -16.04 -12.69
N GLY A 16 8.34 -15.92 -11.41
CA GLY A 16 7.84 -14.87 -10.56
C GLY A 16 8.01 -13.57 -11.33
N SER A 17 6.89 -12.96 -11.69
CA SER A 17 6.89 -11.56 -12.11
C SER A 17 7.43 -10.80 -10.91
N TYR A 18 8.74 -10.58 -10.90
CA TYR A 18 9.28 -9.50 -10.12
C TYR A 18 8.59 -8.26 -10.68
N ALA A 19 7.49 -7.83 -10.00
CA ALA A 19 7.09 -6.44 -10.07
C ALA A 19 8.38 -5.70 -9.75
N ALA A 20 9.01 -5.18 -10.81
CA ALA A 20 10.36 -4.70 -10.76
C ALA A 20 10.39 -3.64 -9.66
N GLY A 21 10.86 -4.06 -8.48
CA GLY A 21 11.47 -3.09 -7.63
C GLY A 21 12.43 -2.41 -8.57
N CYS A 22 12.12 -1.14 -8.91
CA CYS A 22 12.96 -0.42 -9.82
C CYS A 22 14.31 -0.35 -9.15
N GLY A 23 15.19 -1.21 -9.57
CA GLY A 23 16.56 -1.15 -9.16
C GLY A 23 17.10 0.25 -9.39
N LYS A 24 18.32 0.44 -9.51
CA LYS A 24 18.86 1.79 -9.76
C LYS A 24 18.27 2.36 -11.07
N PRO A 25 17.46 3.42 -11.02
CA PRO A 25 16.88 4.02 -12.21
C PRO A 25 17.98 4.53 -13.15
N ARG A 26 17.81 4.31 -14.45
CA ARG A 26 18.80 4.67 -15.48
C ARG A 26 18.70 6.12 -15.92
N ASN A 27 17.52 6.72 -15.76
CA ASN A 27 17.22 8.10 -16.16
C ASN A 27 15.98 8.61 -15.40
N ALA A 28 15.63 9.89 -15.60
CA ALA A 28 14.52 10.53 -14.93
C ALA A 28 13.15 9.88 -15.25
N PHE A 29 12.94 9.38 -16.46
CA PHE A 29 11.68 8.70 -16.82
C PHE A 29 11.55 7.37 -16.08
N ASP A 30 12.63 6.57 -16.01
CA ASP A 30 12.65 5.36 -15.21
C ASP A 30 12.33 5.66 -13.74
N GLN A 31 12.92 6.72 -13.19
CA GLN A 31 12.70 7.12 -11.80
C GLN A 31 11.23 7.45 -11.54
N VAL A 32 10.60 8.26 -12.39
CA VAL A 32 9.18 8.64 -12.25
C VAL A 32 8.27 7.43 -12.42
N TYR A 33 8.53 6.60 -13.42
CA TYR A 33 7.77 5.38 -13.67
C TYR A 33 7.82 4.42 -12.47
N CYS A 34 9.00 4.20 -11.95
CA CYS A 34 9.25 3.31 -10.83
C CYS A 34 8.63 3.80 -9.54
N ALA A 35 8.82 5.07 -9.21
CA ALA A 35 8.23 5.69 -8.02
C ALA A 35 6.69 5.71 -8.11
N GLY A 36 6.13 5.97 -9.31
CA GLY A 36 4.69 5.92 -9.55
C GLY A 36 4.10 4.53 -9.36
N ASN A 37 4.78 3.48 -9.86
CA ASN A 37 4.34 2.10 -9.66
C ASN A 37 4.41 1.69 -8.19
N LEU A 38 5.46 2.05 -7.49
CA LEU A 38 5.61 1.75 -6.07
C LEU A 38 4.53 2.48 -5.25
N PHE A 39 4.27 3.74 -5.53
CA PHE A 39 3.19 4.50 -4.90
C PHE A 39 1.83 3.81 -5.13
N SER A 40 1.52 3.43 -6.36
CA SER A 40 0.27 2.73 -6.70
C SER A 40 0.11 1.41 -5.94
N GLN A 41 1.17 0.62 -5.82
CA GLN A 41 1.15 -0.61 -5.03
C GLN A 41 0.88 -0.34 -3.54
N LYS A 42 1.57 0.65 -2.97
CA LYS A 42 1.38 1.03 -1.55
C LYS A 42 -0.02 1.57 -1.28
N ASP A 43 -0.58 2.35 -2.19
CA ASP A 43 -1.95 2.87 -2.10
C ASP A 43 -2.99 1.74 -2.17
N ASN A 44 -2.80 0.76 -3.04
CA ASN A 44 -3.62 -0.44 -3.10
C ASN A 44 -3.55 -1.26 -1.79
N ASP A 45 -2.37 -1.46 -1.24
CA ASP A 45 -2.18 -2.17 0.03
C ASP A 45 -2.82 -1.41 1.20
N LEU A 46 -2.71 -0.08 1.20
CA LEU A 46 -3.38 0.80 2.17
C LEU A 46 -4.90 0.62 2.13
N ASN A 47 -5.49 0.64 0.94
CA ASN A 47 -6.93 0.49 0.76
C ASN A 47 -7.42 -0.89 1.22
N LYS A 48 -6.65 -1.95 0.97
CA LYS A 48 -6.95 -3.30 1.48
C LYS A 48 -6.90 -3.35 3.01
N ALA A 49 -5.87 -2.77 3.62
CA ALA A 49 -5.75 -2.71 5.07
C ALA A 49 -6.86 -1.89 5.73
N TYR A 50 -7.24 -0.77 5.12
CA TYR A 50 -8.38 0.04 5.55
C TYR A 50 -9.69 -0.76 5.53
N THR A 51 -9.97 -1.46 4.44
CA THR A 51 -11.16 -2.30 4.31
C THR A 51 -11.17 -3.44 5.32
N SER A 52 -10.04 -4.11 5.51
CA SER A 52 -9.90 -5.21 6.49
C SER A 52 -10.15 -4.74 7.93
N LEU A 53 -9.54 -3.63 8.32
CA LEU A 53 -9.78 -3.04 9.64
C LEU A 53 -11.25 -2.62 9.81
N ARG A 54 -11.81 -1.94 8.82
CA ARG A 54 -13.18 -1.44 8.84
C ARG A 54 -14.21 -2.55 9.07
N GLN A 55 -13.98 -3.75 8.57
CA GLN A 55 -14.88 -4.90 8.76
C GLN A 55 -15.01 -5.35 10.22
N GLN A 56 -14.06 -4.99 11.09
CA GLN A 56 -14.05 -5.35 12.50
C GLN A 56 -14.67 -4.29 13.41
N LEU A 57 -15.09 -3.16 12.84
CA LEU A 57 -15.52 -1.98 13.56
C LEU A 57 -17.05 -1.86 13.60
N ASP A 58 -17.58 -1.30 14.68
CA ASP A 58 -18.96 -0.82 14.74
C ASP A 58 -19.14 0.47 13.91
N SER A 59 -20.37 0.96 13.80
CA SER A 59 -20.70 2.12 12.97
C SER A 59 -20.00 3.41 13.44
N GLY A 60 -19.90 3.63 14.74
CA GLY A 60 -19.21 4.79 15.31
C GLY A 60 -17.70 4.74 15.08
N GLN A 61 -17.12 3.56 15.25
CA GLN A 61 -15.70 3.32 14.99
C GLN A 61 -15.36 3.46 13.50
N LYS A 62 -16.23 2.99 12.61
CA LYS A 62 -16.08 3.17 11.15
C LYS A 62 -16.05 4.65 10.77
N GLU A 63 -16.88 5.47 11.38
CA GLU A 63 -16.87 6.92 11.14
C GLU A 63 -15.58 7.56 11.67
N SER A 64 -15.13 7.19 12.87
CA SER A 64 -13.85 7.66 13.41
C SER A 64 -12.67 7.30 12.53
N LEU A 65 -12.60 6.05 12.04
CA LEU A 65 -11.56 5.61 11.11
C LEU A 65 -11.60 6.39 9.79
N LYS A 66 -12.80 6.62 9.25
CA LYS A 66 -13.00 7.41 8.02
C LYS A 66 -12.48 8.83 8.17
N GLN A 67 -12.83 9.50 9.26
CA GLN A 67 -12.36 10.87 9.53
C GLN A 67 -10.85 10.93 9.69
N GLY A 68 -10.26 10.00 10.43
CA GLY A 68 -8.81 9.88 10.54
C GLY A 68 -8.11 9.64 9.19
N GLN A 69 -8.67 8.78 8.35
CA GLN A 69 -8.11 8.48 7.03
C GLN A 69 -8.19 9.69 6.09
N LEU A 70 -9.31 10.41 6.08
CA LEU A 70 -9.45 11.63 5.27
C LEU A 70 -8.50 12.73 5.72
N ALA A 71 -8.34 12.93 7.03
CA ALA A 71 -7.39 13.88 7.59
C ALA A 71 -5.94 13.50 7.23
N TRP A 72 -5.62 12.21 7.30
CA TRP A 72 -4.30 11.73 6.91
C TRP A 72 -4.02 11.95 5.41
N ILE A 73 -4.97 11.63 4.51
CA ILE A 73 -4.83 11.89 3.07
C ILE A 73 -4.51 13.36 2.82
N LYS A 74 -5.27 14.26 3.45
CA LYS A 74 -5.04 15.71 3.33
C LYS A 74 -3.65 16.11 3.81
N SER A 75 -3.19 15.55 4.92
CA SER A 75 -1.84 15.80 5.47
C SER A 75 -0.74 15.27 4.56
N ARG A 76 -0.89 14.05 4.02
CA ARG A 76 0.05 13.48 3.04
C ARG A 76 0.16 14.39 1.81
N ASP A 77 -0.97 14.75 1.24
CA ASP A 77 -1.01 15.54 0.01
C ASP A 77 -0.41 16.92 0.22
N ALA A 78 -0.71 17.58 1.33
CA ALA A 78 -0.10 18.87 1.67
C ALA A 78 1.42 18.79 1.88
N ALA A 79 1.91 17.68 2.46
CA ALA A 79 3.33 17.52 2.73
C ALA A 79 4.14 17.08 1.51
N CYS A 80 3.53 16.34 0.58
CA CYS A 80 4.21 15.72 -0.55
C CYS A 80 3.92 16.38 -1.90
N SER A 81 3.10 17.43 -1.95
CA SER A 81 2.78 18.12 -3.19
C SER A 81 2.83 19.62 -3.05
N LYS A 82 2.94 20.29 -4.16
CA LYS A 82 2.84 21.75 -4.27
C LYS A 82 2.15 22.12 -5.58
N GLU A 83 1.55 23.29 -5.59
CA GLU A 83 1.02 23.96 -6.77
C GLU A 83 1.74 25.29 -6.96
N ASP A 84 2.12 25.61 -8.18
CA ASP A 84 2.64 26.91 -8.57
C ASP A 84 2.14 27.28 -9.98
N SER A 85 2.61 28.39 -10.53
CA SER A 85 2.20 28.90 -11.85
C SER A 85 2.49 27.95 -13.01
N SER A 86 3.36 26.94 -12.83
CA SER A 86 3.69 25.94 -13.84
C SER A 86 2.90 24.63 -13.70
N GLY A 87 2.14 24.45 -12.62
CA GLY A 87 1.26 23.30 -12.43
C GLY A 87 1.36 22.64 -11.06
N TYR A 88 0.96 21.37 -11.02
CA TYR A 88 0.98 20.53 -9.83
C TYR A 88 2.20 19.63 -9.83
N PHE A 89 2.85 19.54 -8.67
CA PHE A 89 4.03 18.72 -8.46
C PHE A 89 3.82 17.78 -7.29
N VAL A 90 4.25 16.54 -7.44
CA VAL A 90 4.22 15.53 -6.39
C VAL A 90 5.62 14.97 -6.17
N ASN A 91 6.04 14.93 -4.91
CA ASN A 91 7.19 14.13 -4.51
C ASN A 91 6.71 12.70 -4.23
N LEU A 92 6.95 11.79 -5.18
CA LEU A 92 6.48 10.41 -5.10
C LEU A 92 7.16 9.61 -3.98
N ASP A 93 8.44 9.85 -3.70
CA ASP A 93 9.14 9.19 -2.58
C ASP A 93 8.52 9.59 -1.24
N CYS A 94 8.25 10.87 -1.04
CA CYS A 94 7.50 11.37 0.13
C CYS A 94 6.12 10.69 0.24
N ALA A 95 5.39 10.57 -0.86
CA ALA A 95 4.07 9.94 -0.87
C ALA A 95 4.15 8.44 -0.54
N VAL A 96 5.15 7.72 -1.06
CA VAL A 96 5.42 6.31 -0.74
C VAL A 96 5.70 6.14 0.75
N ASP A 97 6.61 6.92 1.32
CA ASP A 97 7.01 6.81 2.72
C ASP A 97 5.83 7.07 3.67
N LYS A 98 5.06 8.13 3.41
CA LYS A 98 3.88 8.43 4.21
C LYS A 98 2.78 7.38 4.07
N THR A 99 2.59 6.82 2.88
CA THR A 99 1.61 5.76 2.63
C THR A 99 2.03 4.47 3.32
N GLN A 100 3.32 4.12 3.31
CA GLN A 100 3.83 2.97 4.05
C GLN A 100 3.62 3.14 5.56
N ALA A 101 3.94 4.30 6.12
CA ALA A 101 3.72 4.57 7.54
C ALA A 101 2.23 4.46 7.94
N ARG A 102 1.32 4.93 7.07
CA ARG A 102 -0.13 4.78 7.30
C ARG A 102 -0.58 3.32 7.19
N LEU A 103 -0.05 2.58 6.23
CA LEU A 103 -0.30 1.15 6.10
C LEU A 103 0.09 0.39 7.38
N ASP A 104 1.26 0.68 7.94
CA ASP A 104 1.74 0.08 9.18
C ASP A 104 0.84 0.46 10.36
N PHE A 105 0.40 1.71 10.43
CA PHE A 105 -0.58 2.17 11.41
C PHE A 105 -1.90 1.38 11.34
N LEU A 106 -2.48 1.21 10.14
CA LEU A 106 -3.74 0.48 9.97
C LEU A 106 -3.60 -1.00 10.36
N LYS A 107 -2.49 -1.64 9.99
CA LYS A 107 -2.19 -3.02 10.37
C LYS A 107 -2.03 -3.17 11.89
N GLU A 108 -1.43 -2.19 12.55
CA GLU A 108 -1.32 -2.18 14.01
C GLU A 108 -2.69 -2.05 14.66
N ARG A 109 -3.55 -1.15 14.18
CA ARG A 109 -4.93 -1.04 14.67
C ARG A 109 -5.72 -2.34 14.47
N GLU A 110 -5.54 -2.99 13.34
CA GLU A 110 -6.18 -4.28 13.08
C GLU A 110 -5.71 -5.37 14.06
N ARG A 111 -4.42 -5.45 14.35
CA ARG A 111 -3.89 -6.38 15.37
C ARG A 111 -4.46 -6.11 16.75
N GLU A 112 -4.54 -4.85 17.16
CA GLU A 112 -5.15 -4.46 18.45
C GLU A 112 -6.62 -4.90 18.51
N CYS A 113 -7.40 -4.62 17.46
CA CYS A 113 -8.80 -5.03 17.40
C CYS A 113 -8.99 -6.54 17.58
N LYS A 114 -8.11 -7.35 17.00
CA LYS A 114 -8.15 -8.81 17.08
C LYS A 114 -7.72 -9.37 18.44
N SER A 115 -6.93 -8.63 19.20
CA SER A 115 -6.35 -9.11 20.48
C SER A 115 -7.00 -8.49 21.70
N THR A 116 -6.92 -7.18 21.87
CA THR A 116 -7.34 -6.44 23.07
C THR A 116 -8.60 -5.61 22.85
N GLY A 117 -9.08 -5.53 21.63
CA GLY A 117 -10.19 -4.69 21.21
C GLY A 117 -9.75 -3.40 20.52
N CYS A 118 -10.68 -2.80 19.77
CA CYS A 118 -10.43 -1.57 19.03
C CYS A 118 -10.42 -0.38 19.98
N SER A 119 -9.42 0.49 19.87
CA SER A 119 -9.27 1.70 20.66
C SER A 119 -9.81 2.91 19.89
N ASN A 120 -10.95 3.45 20.32
CA ASN A 120 -11.67 4.52 19.60
C ASN A 120 -10.83 5.78 19.40
N ASP A 121 -10.07 6.18 20.43
CA ASP A 121 -9.20 7.36 20.39
C ASP A 121 -8.04 7.25 19.40
N LYS A 122 -7.65 6.02 19.04
CA LYS A 122 -6.59 5.76 18.06
C LYS A 122 -7.12 5.71 16.62
N LEU A 123 -8.39 5.37 16.41
CA LEU A 123 -8.96 5.22 15.07
C LEU A 123 -9.10 6.55 14.33
N ALA A 124 -9.27 7.65 15.05
CA ALA A 124 -9.43 9.00 14.48
C ALA A 124 -8.09 9.74 14.21
N LYS A 125 -6.95 9.10 14.48
CA LYS A 125 -5.60 9.69 14.29
C LYS A 125 -5.07 9.55 12.88
#